data_1f1ccb8c75c49afaab54af1bbb6ea4fd
#
_entry.id   1f1ccb8c75c49afaab54af1bbb6ea4fd
#
_cell.length_a   1.000
_cell.length_b   1.000
_cell.length_c   1.000
_cell.angle_alpha   90.00
_cell.angle_beta   90.00
_cell.angle_gamma   90.00
#
_symmetry.space_group_name_H-M   'P 1'
#
loop_
_entity.id
_entity.type
_entity.pdbx_description
1 polymer ?
#
loop_
_entity_poly.entity_id
_entity_poly.type
_entity_poly.pdbx_seq_one_letter_code
_entity_poly.pdbx_strand_id
1 'polypeptide(L)'
;MARRKSPTLTEVELELMDVLWDKGQATVSEIVESLPDSRLAYSSVLTMMRILEQKGYVEHEKEGRAFVYRPLVDRQQAQKSVIGYLLKRFFNNSPELLVVNLLEHEDVTPAEIRRLKKMIEDTK
;
A
#
# COMPACT_ATOMS: atom_id res chain seq x y z
N MET A 1 -21.46 13.53 -8.41
CA MET A 1 -21.35 12.60 -7.31
C MET A 1 -19.95 11.97 -7.23
N ALA A 2 -19.43 11.92 -6.05
CA ALA A 2 -18.09 11.39 -5.88
C ALA A 2 -18.06 9.87 -6.15
N ARG A 3 -17.18 9.46 -7.02
CA ARG A 3 -16.99 8.05 -7.26
C ARG A 3 -16.20 7.45 -6.10
N ARG A 4 -16.65 6.30 -5.62
CA ARG A 4 -15.93 5.59 -4.58
C ARG A 4 -14.58 5.13 -5.12
N LYS A 5 -13.52 5.46 -4.43
CA LYS A 5 -12.18 5.03 -4.80
C LYS A 5 -11.89 3.64 -4.26
N SER A 6 -11.10 2.87 -5.01
CA SER A 6 -10.66 1.57 -4.52
C SER A 6 -9.73 1.77 -3.32
N PRO A 7 -9.88 0.99 -2.26
CA PRO A 7 -8.97 1.08 -1.12
C PRO A 7 -7.60 0.47 -1.41
N THR A 8 -7.48 -0.25 -2.53
CA THR A 8 -6.22 -0.87 -2.90
C THR A 8 -5.35 0.10 -3.67
N LEU A 9 -4.05 -0.15 -3.63
CA LEU A 9 -3.07 0.64 -4.35
C LEU A 9 -2.70 -0.06 -5.65
N THR A 10 -2.51 0.74 -6.69
CA THR A 10 -1.90 0.20 -7.90
C THR A 10 -0.42 -0.05 -7.61
N GLU A 11 0.23 -0.78 -8.50
CA GLU A 11 1.65 -1.09 -8.32
C GLU A 11 2.50 0.16 -8.21
N VAL A 12 2.23 1.15 -9.08
CA VAL A 12 2.98 2.41 -9.06
C VAL A 12 2.66 3.22 -7.81
N GLU A 13 1.40 3.27 -7.42
CA GLU A 13 1.02 3.95 -6.17
C GLU A 13 1.74 3.34 -4.98
N LEU A 14 1.86 2.02 -4.96
CA LEU A 14 2.57 1.34 -3.88
C LEU A 14 4.04 1.73 -3.85
N GLU A 15 4.68 1.85 -5.01
CA GLU A 15 6.07 2.32 -5.08
C GLU A 15 6.23 3.71 -4.46
N LEU A 16 5.29 4.59 -4.76
CA LEU A 16 5.32 5.95 -4.20
C LEU A 16 5.11 5.93 -2.69
N MET A 17 4.18 5.10 -2.22
CA MET A 17 3.96 4.95 -0.79
C MET A 17 5.16 4.36 -0.08
N ASP A 18 5.86 3.42 -0.71
CA ASP A 18 7.08 2.84 -0.15
C ASP A 18 8.12 3.93 0.13
N VAL A 19 8.27 4.88 -0.78
CA VAL A 19 9.19 6.00 -0.58
C VAL A 19 8.78 6.82 0.66
N LEU A 20 7.50 7.11 0.78
CA LEU A 20 6.99 7.90 1.91
C LEU A 20 7.11 7.15 3.23
N TRP A 21 6.81 5.85 3.23
CA TRP A 21 6.93 5.05 4.45
C TRP A 21 8.38 4.97 4.91
N ASP A 22 9.31 4.88 3.96
CA ASP A 22 10.74 4.81 4.28
C ASP A 22 11.29 6.16 4.76
N LYS A 23 10.85 7.26 4.15
CA LYS A 23 11.36 8.60 4.48
C LYS A 23 10.59 9.32 5.57
N GLY A 24 9.34 8.91 5.80
CA GLY A 24 8.47 9.60 6.74
C GLY A 24 7.70 10.73 6.08
N GLN A 25 8.35 11.52 5.25
CA GLN A 25 7.74 12.54 4.41
C GLN A 25 8.72 12.87 3.29
N ALA A 26 8.22 13.44 2.21
CA ALA A 26 9.07 13.78 1.08
C ALA A 26 8.39 14.80 0.17
N THR A 27 9.22 15.63 -0.47
CA THR A 27 8.72 16.49 -1.54
C THR A 27 8.51 15.64 -2.79
N VAL A 28 7.75 16.18 -3.74
CA VAL A 28 7.55 15.49 -5.01
C VAL A 28 8.90 15.26 -5.71
N SER A 29 9.79 16.24 -5.65
CA SER A 29 11.13 16.10 -6.24
C SER A 29 11.92 14.97 -5.60
N GLU A 30 11.86 14.86 -4.28
CA GLU A 30 12.55 13.77 -3.57
C GLU A 30 11.98 12.41 -3.96
N ILE A 31 10.67 12.34 -4.15
CA ILE A 31 10.04 11.08 -4.59
C ILE A 31 10.54 10.70 -5.97
N VAL A 32 10.57 11.66 -6.90
CA VAL A 32 11.06 11.42 -8.25
C VAL A 32 12.49 10.90 -8.23
N GLU A 33 13.35 11.52 -7.41
CA GLU A 33 14.75 11.12 -7.31
C GLU A 33 14.91 9.73 -6.69
N SER A 34 13.97 9.31 -5.87
CA SER A 34 14.02 8.00 -5.20
C SER A 34 13.56 6.86 -6.10
N LEU A 35 12.89 7.16 -7.20
CA LEU A 35 12.42 6.12 -8.12
C LEU A 35 13.57 5.68 -9.03
N PRO A 36 13.67 4.37 -9.29
CA PRO A 36 14.75 3.87 -10.14
C PRO A 36 14.61 4.40 -11.57
N ASP A 37 15.76 4.77 -12.14
CA ASP A 37 15.90 5.16 -13.55
C ASP A 37 15.03 6.35 -13.97
N SER A 38 14.70 7.23 -13.02
CA SER A 38 13.85 8.40 -13.30
C SER A 38 12.63 8.02 -14.13
N ARG A 39 12.03 6.89 -13.76
CA ARG A 39 10.97 6.26 -14.54
C ARG A 39 9.74 7.14 -14.71
N LEU A 40 9.49 8.01 -13.76
CA LEU A 40 8.34 8.89 -13.80
C LEU A 40 8.76 10.35 -13.75
N ALA A 41 8.10 11.16 -14.55
CA ALA A 41 8.32 12.60 -14.54
C ALA A 41 7.67 13.23 -13.31
N TYR A 42 8.14 14.41 -12.95
CA TYR A 42 7.60 15.18 -11.84
C TYR A 42 6.08 15.34 -11.94
N SER A 43 5.57 15.70 -13.12
CA SER A 43 4.13 15.92 -13.30
C SER A 43 3.34 14.64 -13.09
N SER A 44 3.88 13.51 -13.51
CA SER A 44 3.22 12.22 -13.31
C SER A 44 3.14 11.86 -11.83
N VAL A 45 4.26 12.06 -11.11
CA VAL A 45 4.30 11.78 -9.68
C VAL A 45 3.32 12.69 -8.94
N LEU A 46 3.30 13.98 -9.29
CA LEU A 46 2.39 14.92 -8.65
C LEU A 46 0.93 14.50 -8.85
N THR A 47 0.57 14.10 -10.07
CA THR A 47 -0.77 13.64 -10.36
C THR A 47 -1.13 12.43 -9.51
N MET A 48 -0.21 11.47 -9.42
CA MET A 48 -0.44 10.26 -8.64
C MET A 48 -0.53 10.55 -7.15
N MET A 49 0.27 11.49 -6.64
CA MET A 49 0.19 11.89 -5.23
C MET A 49 -1.17 12.53 -4.93
N ARG A 50 -1.71 13.28 -5.88
CA ARG A 50 -3.06 13.85 -5.71
C ARG A 50 -4.13 12.77 -5.66
N ILE A 51 -3.96 11.72 -6.47
CA ILE A 51 -4.88 10.58 -6.44
C ILE A 51 -4.78 9.86 -5.09
N LEU A 52 -3.56 9.66 -4.60
CA LEU A 52 -3.35 9.04 -3.29
C LEU A 52 -3.99 9.88 -2.17
N GLU A 53 -3.92 11.19 -2.29
CA GLU A 53 -4.55 12.07 -1.32
C GLU A 53 -6.08 11.93 -1.36
N GLN A 54 -6.65 11.84 -2.54
CA GLN A 54 -8.08 11.61 -2.71
C GLN A 54 -8.52 10.27 -2.13
N LYS A 55 -7.64 9.27 -2.19
CA LYS A 55 -7.91 7.95 -1.61
C LYS A 55 -7.73 7.93 -0.10
N GLY A 56 -7.16 8.99 0.48
CA GLY A 56 -6.96 9.08 1.92
C GLY A 56 -5.66 8.48 2.42
N TYR A 57 -4.71 8.22 1.55
CA TYR A 57 -3.42 7.63 1.94
C TYR A 57 -2.38 8.64 2.34
N VAL A 58 -2.47 9.86 1.83
CA VAL A 58 -1.46 10.89 2.10
C VAL A 58 -2.13 12.24 2.31
N GLU A 59 -1.38 13.15 2.90
CA GLU A 59 -1.73 14.56 2.96
C GLU A 59 -0.50 15.36 2.55
N HIS A 60 -0.69 16.63 2.23
CA HIS A 60 0.43 17.47 1.86
C HIS A 60 0.36 18.84 2.52
N GLU A 61 1.53 19.46 2.61
CA GLU A 61 1.67 20.86 3.00
C GLU A 61 2.56 21.52 1.97
N LYS A 62 2.35 22.79 1.77
CA LYS A 62 3.21 23.57 0.89
C LYS A 62 4.27 24.24 1.75
N GLU A 63 5.54 23.99 1.44
CA GLU A 63 6.66 24.64 2.11
C GLU A 63 7.44 25.40 1.05
N GLY A 64 7.32 26.73 1.07
CA GLY A 64 7.87 27.54 0.01
C GLY A 64 7.20 27.18 -1.31
N ARG A 65 7.97 26.69 -2.27
CA ARG A 65 7.46 26.26 -3.57
C ARG A 65 7.27 24.75 -3.68
N ALA A 66 7.61 24.04 -2.62
CA ALA A 66 7.56 22.57 -2.64
C ALA A 66 6.30 22.05 -1.99
N PHE A 67 5.78 20.98 -2.55
CA PHE A 67 4.71 20.20 -1.92
C PHE A 67 5.36 19.06 -1.15
N VAL A 68 5.16 19.04 0.16
CA VAL A 68 5.68 17.98 1.03
C VAL A 68 4.54 17.05 1.37
N TYR A 69 4.69 15.80 0.99
CA TYR A 69 3.68 14.76 1.24
C TYR A 69 4.11 13.88 2.40
N ARG A 70 3.13 13.41 3.17
CA ARG A 70 3.39 12.45 4.23
C ARG A 70 2.25 11.44 4.29
N PRO A 71 2.55 10.20 4.72
CA PRO A 71 1.51 9.18 4.77
C PRO A 71 0.54 9.41 5.93
N LEU A 72 -0.74 9.21 5.68
CA LEU A 72 -1.79 9.19 6.68
C LEU A 72 -2.06 7.77 7.16
N VAL A 73 -1.67 6.80 6.34
CA VAL A 73 -1.91 5.38 6.58
C VAL A 73 -0.56 4.71 6.61
N ASP A 74 -0.26 3.95 7.66
CA ASP A 74 1.01 3.24 7.70
C ASP A 74 0.93 1.96 6.86
N ARG A 75 2.08 1.30 6.67
CA ARG A 75 2.16 0.11 5.81
C ARG A 75 1.24 -1.00 6.29
N GLN A 76 1.16 -1.19 7.59
CA GLN A 76 0.32 -2.25 8.17
C GLN A 76 -1.17 -1.96 7.93
N GLN A 77 -1.58 -0.72 8.08
CA GLN A 77 -2.96 -0.33 7.81
C GLN A 77 -3.31 -0.54 6.34
N ALA A 78 -2.37 -0.24 5.43
CA ALA A 78 -2.58 -0.46 4.01
C ALA A 78 -2.73 -1.96 3.71
N GLN A 79 -1.93 -2.79 4.35
CA GLN A 79 -2.04 -4.24 4.22
C GLN A 79 -3.41 -4.75 4.65
N LYS A 80 -3.91 -4.25 5.77
CA LYS A 80 -5.23 -4.63 6.26
C LYS A 80 -6.34 -4.24 5.30
N SER A 81 -6.24 -3.05 4.71
CA SER A 81 -7.21 -2.58 3.71
C SER A 81 -7.25 -3.49 2.50
N VAL A 82 -6.08 -3.90 2.01
CA VAL A 82 -5.99 -4.78 0.85
C VAL A 82 -6.61 -6.13 1.17
N ILE A 83 -6.27 -6.69 2.32
CA ILE A 83 -6.82 -7.99 2.73
C ILE A 83 -8.35 -7.93 2.82
N GLY A 84 -8.87 -6.87 3.46
CA GLY A 84 -10.33 -6.69 3.56
C GLY A 84 -11.00 -6.58 2.21
N TYR A 85 -10.37 -5.86 1.29
CA TYR A 85 -10.89 -5.72 -0.07
C TYR A 85 -10.92 -7.07 -0.79
N LEU A 86 -9.82 -7.83 -0.71
CA LEU A 86 -9.74 -9.14 -1.36
C LEU A 86 -10.79 -10.11 -0.81
N LEU A 87 -10.94 -10.13 0.50
CA LEU A 87 -11.93 -11.00 1.14
C LEU A 87 -13.33 -10.69 0.64
N LYS A 88 -13.68 -9.41 0.62
CA LYS A 88 -15.01 -8.99 0.22
C LYS A 88 -15.28 -9.21 -1.28
N ARG A 89 -14.30 -8.89 -2.11
CA ARG A 89 -14.51 -8.90 -3.55
C ARG A 89 -14.26 -10.25 -4.22
N PHE A 90 -13.31 -11.02 -3.69
CA PHE A 90 -12.86 -12.24 -4.37
C PHE A 90 -13.09 -13.51 -3.58
N PHE A 91 -13.21 -13.42 -2.27
CA PHE A 91 -13.24 -14.62 -1.41
C PHE A 91 -14.51 -14.73 -0.57
N ASN A 92 -15.55 -14.03 -0.97
CA ASN A 92 -16.86 -14.14 -0.33
C ASN A 92 -16.79 -13.99 1.20
N ASN A 93 -15.94 -13.07 1.66
CA ASN A 93 -15.68 -12.80 3.07
C ASN A 93 -15.19 -14.02 3.85
N SER A 94 -14.55 -14.99 3.17
CA SER A 94 -14.06 -16.20 3.80
C SER A 94 -12.54 -16.19 3.96
N PRO A 95 -12.01 -15.95 5.17
CA PRO A 95 -10.57 -16.07 5.40
C PRO A 95 -10.04 -17.47 5.10
N GLU A 96 -10.85 -18.48 5.39
CA GLU A 96 -10.45 -19.87 5.12
C GLU A 96 -10.22 -20.09 3.63
N LEU A 97 -11.10 -19.54 2.79
CA LEU A 97 -10.97 -19.69 1.34
C LEU A 97 -9.69 -19.01 0.85
N LEU A 98 -9.37 -17.82 1.39
CA LEU A 98 -8.14 -17.13 1.06
C LEU A 98 -6.92 -17.97 1.44
N VAL A 99 -6.91 -18.51 2.65
CA VAL A 99 -5.79 -19.32 3.14
C VAL A 99 -5.63 -20.58 2.29
N VAL A 100 -6.72 -21.27 1.97
CA VAL A 100 -6.67 -22.47 1.14
C VAL A 100 -6.05 -22.14 -0.22
N ASN A 101 -6.46 -21.03 -0.82
CA ASN A 101 -5.91 -20.63 -2.11
C ASN A 101 -4.40 -20.35 -2.02
N LEU A 102 -3.96 -19.72 -0.94
CA LEU A 102 -2.54 -19.47 -0.74
C LEU A 102 -1.77 -20.78 -0.64
N LEU A 103 -2.30 -21.74 0.11
CA LEU A 103 -1.63 -23.02 0.30
C LEU A 103 -1.58 -23.85 -0.99
N GLU A 104 -2.58 -23.72 -1.83
CA GLU A 104 -2.65 -24.49 -3.08
C GLU A 104 -1.80 -23.88 -4.19
N HIS A 105 -1.66 -22.56 -4.21
CA HIS A 105 -1.02 -21.86 -5.34
C HIS A 105 0.38 -21.34 -5.05
N GLU A 106 0.84 -21.43 -3.82
CA GLU A 106 2.18 -20.99 -3.46
C GLU A 106 2.96 -22.14 -2.85
N ASP A 107 4.28 -22.10 -3.02
CA ASP A 107 5.16 -23.13 -2.46
C ASP A 107 5.39 -22.89 -0.97
N VAL A 108 4.39 -23.22 -0.17
CA VAL A 108 4.48 -23.01 1.28
C VAL A 108 5.04 -24.27 1.92
N THR A 109 6.17 -24.13 2.61
CA THR A 109 6.84 -25.25 3.26
C THR A 109 6.20 -25.58 4.61
N PRO A 110 6.34 -26.83 5.08
CA PRO A 110 5.87 -27.18 6.42
C PRO A 110 6.46 -26.29 7.51
N ALA A 111 7.72 -25.87 7.35
CA ALA A 111 8.36 -24.97 8.32
C ALA A 111 7.66 -23.62 8.37
N GLU A 112 7.26 -23.10 7.21
CA GLU A 112 6.54 -21.82 7.13
C GLU A 112 5.15 -21.95 7.77
N ILE A 113 4.48 -23.06 7.56
CA ILE A 113 3.17 -23.30 8.18
C ILE A 113 3.29 -23.33 9.70
N ARG A 114 4.31 -23.99 10.21
CA ARG A 114 4.56 -24.05 11.65
C ARG A 114 4.81 -22.67 12.23
N ARG A 115 5.59 -21.85 11.54
CA ARG A 115 5.85 -20.47 11.98
C ARG A 115 4.56 -19.63 11.98
N LEU A 116 3.73 -19.80 10.96
CA LEU A 116 2.45 -19.11 10.89
C LEU A 116 1.55 -19.47 12.07
N LYS A 117 1.46 -20.76 12.36
CA LYS A 117 0.67 -21.21 13.51
C LYS A 117 1.13 -20.56 14.79
N LYS A 118 2.44 -20.51 15.01
CA LYS A 118 2.99 -19.92 16.21
C LYS A 118 2.68 -18.42 16.28
N MET A 119 2.81 -17.72 15.18
CA MET A 119 2.51 -16.30 15.11
C MET A 119 1.04 -16.02 15.45
N ILE A 120 0.15 -16.85 14.95
CA ILE A 120 -1.29 -16.73 15.24
C ILE A 120 -1.55 -16.96 16.71
N GLU A 121 -0.94 -17.98 17.30
CA GLU A 121 -1.10 -18.30 18.71
C GLU A 121 -0.58 -17.19 19.60
N ASP A 122 0.57 -16.61 19.23
CA ASP A 122 1.21 -15.53 19.99
C ASP A 122 0.45 -14.20 19.91
N THR A 123 -0.43 -14.05 18.93
CA THR A 123 -1.17 -12.82 18.72
C THR A 123 -2.37 -12.66 19.66
N LYS A 124 -2.80 -13.73 20.28
CA LYS A 124 -3.97 -13.69 21.17
C LYS A 124 -3.70 -12.96 22.46
#